data_511df8eb0695d5b331e63935506700a6
#
_entry.id   511df8eb0695d5b331e63935506700a6
#
_cell.length_a   1.000
_cell.length_b   1.000
_cell.length_c   1.000
_cell.angle_alpha   90.00
_cell.angle_beta   90.00
_cell.angle_gamma   90.00
#
_symmetry.space_group_name_H-M   'P 1'
#
loop_
_entity.id
_entity.type
_entity.pdbx_description
1 polymer ?
#
loop_
_entity_poly.entity_id
_entity_poly.type
_entity_poly.pdbx_seq_one_letter_code
_entity_poly.pdbx_strand_id
1 'polypeptide(L)' 'MHPTLTSDPHGHGLIDIIDFKWLMAGDGHRVHVERLQDDPAYASACLALGAASRIPALRVSTRRLATLLGLVLPGG' A
#
# COMPACT_ATOMS: atom_id res chain seq x y z
N MET A 1 -3.77 -4.68 -29.06
CA MET A 1 -3.89 -4.26 -28.49
C MET A 1 -4.20 -4.13 -27.52
N HIS A 2 -4.04 -4.09 -26.73
CA HIS A 2 -4.31 -3.96 -25.88
C HIS A 2 -4.40 -3.39 -25.00
N PRO A 3 -4.04 -3.15 -24.87
CA PRO A 3 -4.10 -2.09 -23.96
C PRO A 3 -5.11 -2.15 -22.92
N THR A 4 -5.86 -3.01 -23.00
CA THR A 4 -6.78 -3.24 -21.99
C THR A 4 -6.25 -3.25 -20.64
N LEU A 5 -5.04 -3.54 -20.51
CA LEU A 5 -4.41 -3.59 -19.25
C LEU A 5 -4.50 -2.35 -18.50
N THR A 6 -4.34 -1.29 -19.23
CA THR A 6 -4.22 -0.02 -18.59
C THR A 6 -5.52 0.48 -18.07
N SER A 7 -6.59 -0.04 -18.55
CA SER A 7 -7.85 0.45 -18.08
C SER A 7 -8.35 -0.28 -16.85
N ASP A 8 -7.61 -1.24 -16.37
CA ASP A 8 -7.99 -1.98 -15.18
C ASP A 8 -7.63 -1.17 -13.94
N PRO A 9 -8.60 -0.65 -13.21
CA PRO A 9 -8.31 0.14 -12.01
C PRO A 9 -7.64 -0.68 -10.93
N HIS A 10 -7.89 -1.97 -10.91
CA HIS A 10 -7.23 -2.82 -9.95
C HIS A 10 -5.76 -2.99 -10.26
N GLY A 11 -5.40 -2.89 -11.53
CA GLY A 11 -4.02 -3.02 -11.94
C GLY A 11 -3.13 -1.94 -11.37
N HIS A 12 -3.63 -0.69 -11.34
CA HIS A 12 -2.87 0.40 -10.78
C HIS A 12 -2.67 0.23 -9.29
N GLY A 13 -3.73 -0.11 -8.59
CA GLY A 13 -3.64 -0.32 -7.16
C GLY A 13 -2.75 -1.49 -6.82
N LEU A 14 -2.74 -2.51 -7.64
CA LEU A 14 -1.94 -3.69 -7.39
C LEU A 14 -0.44 -3.39 -7.41
N ILE A 15 0.01 -2.56 -8.34
CA ILE A 15 1.41 -2.20 -8.42
C ILE A 15 1.84 -1.49 -7.14
N ASP A 16 1.03 -0.55 -6.66
CA ASP A 16 1.35 0.17 -5.44
C ASP A 16 1.30 -0.73 -4.21
N ILE A 17 0.39 -1.69 -4.19
CA ILE A 17 0.29 -2.65 -3.11
C ILE A 17 1.53 -3.54 -3.05
N ILE A 18 2.00 -3.99 -4.21
CA ILE A 18 3.17 -4.84 -4.28
C ILE A 18 4.43 -4.09 -3.86
N ASP A 19 4.58 -2.84 -4.31
CA ASP A 19 5.69 -2.01 -3.88
C ASP A 19 5.69 -1.83 -2.37
N PHE A 20 4.52 -1.53 -1.81
CA PHE A 20 4.36 -1.37 -0.38
C PHE A 20 4.75 -2.66 0.36
N LYS A 21 4.30 -3.79 -0.15
CA LYS A 21 4.61 -5.08 0.46
C LYS A 21 6.12 -5.32 0.54
N TRP A 22 6.84 -5.06 -0.55
CA TRP A 22 8.27 -5.28 -0.57
C TRP A 22 9.03 -4.31 0.33
N LEU A 23 8.59 -3.05 0.36
CA LEU A 23 9.20 -2.06 1.23
C LEU A 23 8.94 -2.39 2.69
N MET A 24 7.75 -2.86 3.01
CA MET A 24 7.45 -3.30 4.38
C MET A 24 8.30 -4.50 4.76
N ALA A 25 8.50 -5.42 3.84
CA ALA A 25 9.35 -6.59 4.11
C ALA A 25 10.77 -6.14 4.42
N GLY A 26 11.27 -5.13 3.71
CA GLY A 26 12.59 -4.57 3.98
C GLY A 26 12.68 -3.92 5.36
N ASP A 27 11.55 -3.50 5.91
CA ASP A 27 11.49 -2.90 7.23
C ASP A 27 11.09 -3.91 8.30
N GLY A 28 11.10 -5.20 7.97
CA GLY A 28 10.83 -6.26 8.92
C GLY A 28 9.35 -6.61 9.10
N HIS A 29 8.48 -6.10 8.24
CA HIS A 29 7.05 -6.35 8.36
C HIS A 29 6.53 -7.20 7.22
N ARG A 30 5.74 -8.22 7.55
CA ARG A 30 5.14 -9.07 6.54
C ARG A 30 3.71 -8.59 6.27
N VAL A 31 3.37 -8.39 5.01
CA VAL A 31 2.06 -7.90 4.62
C VAL A 31 1.31 -8.95 3.79
N HIS A 32 0.07 -9.22 4.18
CA HIS A 32 -0.82 -10.07 3.40
C HIS A 32 -1.57 -9.21 2.40
N VAL A 33 -1.23 -9.36 1.13
CA VAL A 33 -1.78 -8.51 0.08
C VAL A 33 -3.29 -8.63 -0.04
N GLU A 34 -3.81 -9.84 0.02
CA GLU A 34 -5.25 -10.04 -0.08
C GLU A 34 -5.99 -9.40 1.07
N ARG A 35 -5.47 -9.57 2.27
CA ARG A 35 -6.09 -9.01 3.44
C ARG A 35 -6.03 -7.48 3.43
N LEU A 36 -4.94 -6.95 2.90
CA LEU A 36 -4.79 -5.52 2.76
C LEU A 36 -5.89 -4.92 1.90
N GLN A 37 -6.34 -5.66 0.90
CA GLN A 37 -7.39 -5.20 0.00
C GLN A 37 -8.80 -5.37 0.57
N ASP A 38 -9.00 -6.39 1.40
CA ASP A 38 -10.33 -6.74 1.86
C ASP A 38 -10.67 -6.26 3.28
N ASP A 39 -9.66 -5.99 4.08
CA ASP A 39 -9.86 -5.64 5.49
C ASP A 39 -9.33 -4.25 5.78
N PRO A 40 -10.21 -3.24 5.85
CA PRO A 40 -9.78 -1.87 6.08
C PRO A 40 -9.03 -1.67 7.40
N ALA A 41 -9.39 -2.43 8.43
CA ALA A 41 -8.69 -2.31 9.72
C ALA A 41 -7.25 -2.80 9.60
N TYR A 42 -7.06 -3.92 8.90
CA TYR A 42 -5.73 -4.44 8.66
C TYR A 42 -4.92 -3.47 7.80
N ALA A 43 -5.54 -2.92 6.76
CA ALA A 43 -4.88 -1.97 5.88
C ALA A 43 -4.44 -0.72 6.66
N SER A 44 -5.31 -0.20 7.51
CA SER A 44 -4.98 0.96 8.33
C SER A 44 -3.80 0.67 9.27
N ALA A 45 -3.78 -0.52 9.86
CA ALA A 45 -2.68 -0.89 10.74
C ALA A 45 -1.35 -0.98 9.98
N CYS A 46 -1.37 -1.59 8.78
CA CYS A 46 -0.18 -1.68 7.95
C CYS A 46 0.30 -0.31 7.51
N LEU A 47 -0.61 0.56 7.11
CA LEU A 47 -0.25 1.90 6.68
C LEU A 47 0.31 2.72 7.83
N ALA A 48 -0.20 2.54 9.03
CA ALA A 48 0.35 3.22 10.20
C ALA A 48 1.81 2.83 10.43
N LEU A 49 2.13 1.55 10.28
CA LEU A 49 3.50 1.08 10.39
C LEU A 49 4.39 1.69 9.32
N GLY A 50 3.90 1.72 8.08
CA GLY A 50 4.66 2.29 6.97
C GLY A 50 4.89 3.78 7.14
N ALA A 51 3.90 4.50 7.65
CA ALA A 51 4.01 5.93 7.86
C ALA A 51 5.04 6.26 8.94
N ALA A 52 5.22 5.36 9.89
CA ALA A 52 6.18 5.54 10.98
C ALA A 52 7.58 5.00 10.64
N SER A 53 7.76 4.45 9.47
CA SER A 53 9.03 3.84 9.08
C SER A 53 10.13 4.88 8.91
N ARG A 54 11.36 4.44 9.11
CA ARG A 54 12.54 5.27 8.86
C ARG A 54 12.93 5.27 7.40
N ILE A 55 12.36 4.37 6.61
CA ILE A 55 12.68 4.24 5.19
C ILE A 55 11.87 5.26 4.41
N PRO A 56 12.51 6.29 3.81
CA PRO A 56 11.77 7.33 3.09
C PRO A 56 10.89 6.79 1.97
N ALA A 57 11.41 5.83 1.22
CA ALA A 57 10.65 5.22 0.13
C ALA A 57 9.37 4.55 0.64
N LEU A 58 9.44 3.94 1.82
CA LEU A 58 8.28 3.30 2.41
C LEU A 58 7.24 4.34 2.84
N ARG A 59 7.69 5.46 3.42
CA ARG A 59 6.75 6.51 3.79
C ARG A 59 6.02 7.08 2.58
N VAL A 60 6.74 7.26 1.47
CA VAL A 60 6.14 7.75 0.23
C VAL A 60 5.15 6.74 -0.33
N SER A 61 5.55 5.48 -0.37
CA SER A 61 4.68 4.41 -0.85
C SER A 61 3.42 4.29 0.00
N THR A 62 3.57 4.46 1.32
CA THR A 62 2.45 4.40 2.26
C THR A 62 1.43 5.50 1.96
N ARG A 63 1.89 6.73 1.75
CA ARG A 63 0.97 7.82 1.44
C ARG A 63 0.25 7.61 0.12
N ARG A 64 0.97 7.13 -0.87
CA ARG A 64 0.38 6.86 -2.17
C ARG A 64 -0.69 5.79 -2.06
N LEU A 65 -0.39 4.72 -1.33
CA LEU A 65 -1.34 3.63 -1.16
C LEU A 65 -2.55 4.06 -0.35
N ALA A 66 -2.35 4.87 0.69
CA ALA A 66 -3.46 5.39 1.48
C ALA A 66 -4.43 6.18 0.61
N THR A 67 -3.90 7.00 -0.28
CA THR A 67 -4.74 7.76 -1.20
C THR A 67 -5.53 6.83 -2.12
N LEU A 68 -4.88 5.81 -2.65
CA LEU A 68 -5.54 4.86 -3.54
C LEU A 68 -6.63 4.06 -2.83
N LEU A 69 -6.42 3.72 -1.58
CA LEU A 69 -7.40 2.95 -0.81
C LEU A 69 -8.44 3.83 -0.14
N GLY A 70 -8.29 5.14 -0.23
CA GLY A 70 -9.22 6.07 0.40
C GLY A 70 -9.15 6.09 1.91
N LEU A 71 -7.98 5.77 2.46
CA LEU A 71 -7.80 5.73 3.91
C LEU A 71 -7.02 6.95 4.39
N VAL A 72 -7.34 7.37 5.61
CA VAL A 72 -6.66 8.50 6.24
C VAL A 72 -5.53 7.98 7.10
N LEU A 73 -4.34 8.58 6.93
CA LEU A 73 -3.19 8.17 7.74
C LEU A 73 -3.23 8.82 9.10
N PRO A 74 -2.91 8.06 10.15
CA PRO A 74 -2.88 8.61 11.51
C PRO A 74 -1.75 9.64 11.62
N GLY A 75 -2.03 10.72 12.28
CA GLY A 75 -1.05 11.75 12.54
C GLY A 75 -0.65 12.55 11.33
N GLY A 76 -1.29 12.29 10.25
CA GLY A 76 -0.98 12.84 8.97
C GLY A 76 -1.14 14.19 8.70
#